data_236e582c3611e97f069d8ed4201ae5c1
#
_entry.id   236e582c3611e97f069d8ed4201ae5c1
#
_cell.length_a   1.000
_cell.length_b   1.000
_cell.length_c   1.000
_cell.angle_alpha   90.00
_cell.angle_beta   90.00
_cell.angle_gamma   90.00
#
_symmetry.space_group_name_H-M   'P 1'
#
loop_
_entity.id
_entity.type
_entity.pdbx_description
1 polymer ?
#
loop_
_entity_poly.entity_id
_entity_poly.type
_entity_poly.pdbx_seq_one_letter_code
_entity_poly.pdbx_strand_id
1 'polypeptide(L)'
;MTSKAIPARMKGLNRAEICDQNFIEFVKEWDGPVRSAPAATDPVLPGSALDARSFVELLESQLISRHLDLMARVLRVQNKVFYTIGSSGHEGNAMVARLTRHTDPAFLHYRSGGFMAERFRKLPGMDPVMDSALSFAASMED
;
A
#
# COMPACT_ATOMS: atom_id res chain seq x y z
N MET A 1 24.86 -13.24 -10.19
CA MET A 1 23.77 -12.29 -10.55
C MET A 1 24.35 -11.28 -11.52
N THR A 2 24.13 -11.46 -12.81
CA THR A 2 24.61 -10.54 -13.86
C THR A 2 23.64 -9.36 -13.94
N SER A 3 24.12 -8.18 -13.57
CA SER A 3 23.39 -6.92 -13.79
C SER A 3 23.10 -6.77 -15.27
N LYS A 4 21.85 -6.93 -15.70
CA LYS A 4 21.41 -6.59 -17.05
C LYS A 4 21.52 -5.07 -17.20
N ALA A 5 22.38 -4.62 -18.11
CA ALA A 5 22.53 -3.22 -18.47
C ALA A 5 21.18 -2.66 -18.97
N ILE A 6 20.78 -1.52 -18.42
CA ILE A 6 19.56 -0.80 -18.84
C ILE A 6 19.68 -0.41 -20.31
N PRO A 7 18.74 -0.81 -21.21
CA PRO A 7 18.84 -0.48 -22.64
C PRO A 7 18.78 1.03 -22.86
N ALA A 8 19.58 1.52 -23.81
CA ALA A 8 19.70 2.94 -24.19
C ALA A 8 18.40 3.63 -24.67
N ARG A 9 17.28 2.89 -24.77
CA ARG A 9 15.98 3.37 -25.26
C ARG A 9 15.09 4.03 -24.19
N MET A 10 15.59 4.19 -22.96
CA MET A 10 14.81 4.68 -21.80
C MET A 10 14.94 6.19 -21.54
N LYS A 11 15.23 7.00 -22.55
CA LYS A 11 15.10 8.45 -22.44
C LYS A 11 13.61 8.82 -22.38
N GLY A 12 13.09 9.01 -21.18
CA GLY A 12 11.70 9.43 -20.94
C GLY A 12 10.90 8.55 -19.96
N LEU A 13 11.38 7.35 -19.59
CA LEU A 13 10.70 6.52 -18.60
C LEU A 13 10.99 7.02 -17.17
N ASN A 14 9.93 7.18 -16.42
CA ASN A 14 10.00 7.50 -15.01
C ASN A 14 10.52 6.27 -14.24
N ARG A 15 11.32 6.49 -13.18
CA ARG A 15 11.93 5.40 -12.39
C ARG A 15 10.90 4.45 -11.77
N ALA A 16 9.72 4.96 -11.44
CA ALA A 16 8.62 4.15 -10.90
C ALA A 16 8.12 3.13 -11.93
N GLU A 17 7.96 3.54 -13.19
CA GLU A 17 7.56 2.64 -14.27
C GLU A 17 8.58 1.54 -14.54
N ILE A 18 9.86 1.84 -14.41
CA ILE A 18 10.93 0.84 -14.52
C ILE A 18 10.83 -0.19 -13.38
N CYS A 19 10.62 0.27 -12.14
CA CYS A 19 10.44 -0.63 -11.00
C CYS A 19 9.20 -1.51 -11.15
N ASP A 20 8.09 -0.92 -11.60
CA ASP A 20 6.84 -1.63 -11.82
C ASP A 20 7.01 -2.71 -12.91
N GLN A 21 7.65 -2.37 -14.04
CA GLN A 21 7.92 -3.33 -15.11
C GLN A 21 8.85 -4.46 -14.64
N ASN A 22 9.94 -4.15 -13.96
CA ASN A 22 10.85 -5.16 -13.42
C ASN A 22 10.14 -6.10 -12.45
N PHE A 23 9.22 -5.58 -11.62
CA PHE A 23 8.44 -6.39 -10.70
C PHE A 23 7.44 -7.29 -11.44
N ILE A 24 6.74 -6.76 -12.45
CA ILE A 24 5.81 -7.52 -13.27
C ILE A 24 6.55 -8.66 -13.99
N GLU A 25 7.72 -8.38 -14.58
CA GLU A 25 8.55 -9.39 -15.23
C GLU A 25 9.01 -10.45 -14.24
N PHE A 26 9.49 -10.04 -13.05
CA PHE A 26 9.87 -10.96 -12.00
C PHE A 26 8.73 -11.89 -11.58
N VAL A 27 7.52 -11.36 -11.40
CA VAL A 27 6.34 -12.17 -11.04
C VAL A 27 5.94 -13.12 -12.17
N LYS A 28 6.01 -12.68 -13.43
CA LYS A 28 5.69 -13.54 -14.58
C LYS A 28 6.68 -14.70 -14.78
N GLU A 29 7.95 -14.44 -14.47
CA GLU A 29 9.02 -15.43 -14.60
C GLU A 29 9.21 -16.29 -13.34
N TRP A 30 8.37 -16.07 -12.32
CA TRP A 30 8.46 -16.79 -11.06
C TRP A 30 8.11 -18.27 -11.26
N ASP A 31 9.09 -19.14 -11.08
CA ASP A 31 8.99 -20.60 -11.11
C ASP A 31 9.21 -21.27 -9.75
N GLY A 32 9.22 -20.47 -8.71
CA GLY A 32 9.42 -20.93 -7.34
C GLY A 32 8.30 -21.86 -6.87
N PRO A 33 8.55 -22.67 -5.82
CA PRO A 33 7.58 -23.63 -5.34
C PRO A 33 6.29 -22.95 -4.87
N VAL A 34 5.17 -23.38 -5.44
CA VAL A 34 3.84 -23.00 -4.93
C VAL A 34 3.62 -23.77 -3.61
N ARG A 35 3.66 -23.07 -2.50
CA ARG A 35 3.30 -23.64 -1.20
C ARG A 35 1.78 -23.68 -1.07
N SER A 36 1.27 -24.72 -0.40
CA SER A 36 -0.14 -24.73 0.01
C SER A 36 -0.42 -23.49 0.88
N ALA A 37 -1.54 -22.83 0.62
CA ALA A 37 -1.96 -21.72 1.47
C ALA A 37 -2.13 -22.20 2.92
N PRO A 38 -1.59 -21.48 3.92
CA PRO A 38 -1.83 -21.78 5.32
C PRO A 38 -3.31 -21.60 5.65
N ALA A 39 -3.80 -22.25 6.69
CA ALA A 39 -5.13 -21.95 7.21
C ALA A 39 -5.19 -20.49 7.72
N ALA A 40 -6.35 -19.88 7.64
CA ALA A 40 -6.51 -18.46 8.01
C ALA A 40 -6.08 -18.15 9.46
N THR A 41 -6.14 -19.15 10.33
CA THR A 41 -5.77 -19.08 11.75
C THR A 41 -4.34 -19.52 12.05
N ASP A 42 -3.61 -20.00 11.04
CA ASP A 42 -2.23 -20.41 11.25
C ASP A 42 -1.33 -19.19 11.52
N PRO A 43 -0.40 -19.27 12.47
CA PRO A 43 0.53 -18.20 12.71
C PRO A 43 1.46 -18.01 11.51
N VAL A 44 1.74 -16.77 11.13
CA VAL A 44 2.62 -16.43 9.99
C VAL A 44 4.04 -16.97 10.21
N LEU A 45 4.48 -16.95 11.46
CA LEU A 45 5.75 -17.54 11.92
C LEU A 45 5.52 -18.27 13.25
N PRO A 46 6.29 -19.30 13.55
CA PRO A 46 6.20 -19.97 14.86
C PRO A 46 6.31 -18.95 16.01
N GLY A 47 5.34 -18.96 16.91
CA GLY A 47 5.27 -18.04 18.06
C GLY A 47 4.76 -16.63 17.74
N SER A 48 4.37 -16.34 16.49
CA SER A 48 3.73 -15.06 16.12
C SER A 48 2.28 -15.03 16.61
N ALA A 49 1.87 -13.87 17.14
CA ALA A 49 0.47 -13.56 17.38
C ALA A 49 -0.27 -13.13 16.09
N LEU A 50 0.45 -12.90 14.99
CA LEU A 50 -0.11 -12.57 13.70
C LEU A 50 -0.46 -13.86 12.96
N ASP A 51 -1.73 -14.04 12.64
CA ASP A 51 -2.23 -15.15 11.83
C ASP A 51 -2.24 -14.82 10.34
N ALA A 52 -2.43 -15.83 9.50
CA ALA A 52 -2.43 -15.67 8.04
C ALA A 52 -3.50 -14.71 7.54
N ARG A 53 -4.70 -14.72 8.16
CA ARG A 53 -5.78 -13.76 7.83
C ARG A 53 -5.35 -12.33 8.10
N SER A 54 -4.88 -12.06 9.30
CA SER A 54 -4.41 -10.73 9.71
C SER A 54 -3.26 -10.22 8.84
N PHE A 55 -2.40 -11.14 8.38
CA PHE A 55 -1.31 -10.79 7.47
C PHE A 55 -1.83 -10.36 6.08
N VAL A 56 -2.83 -11.06 5.55
CA VAL A 56 -3.49 -10.67 4.29
C VAL A 56 -4.19 -9.33 4.43
N GLU A 57 -4.92 -9.10 5.51
CA GLU A 57 -5.59 -7.83 5.80
C GLU A 57 -4.60 -6.65 5.87
N LEU A 58 -3.43 -6.88 6.48
CA LEU A 58 -2.35 -5.87 6.50
C LEU A 58 -1.83 -5.57 5.09
N LEU A 59 -1.62 -6.60 4.27
CA LEU A 59 -1.21 -6.42 2.89
C LEU A 59 -2.27 -5.64 2.09
N GLU A 60 -3.55 -5.94 2.28
CA GLU A 60 -4.64 -5.19 1.67
C GLU A 60 -4.59 -3.70 2.04
N SER A 61 -4.38 -3.37 3.32
CA SER A 61 -4.26 -1.98 3.77
C SER A 61 -3.08 -1.26 3.12
N GLN A 62 -1.96 -1.95 2.91
CA GLN A 62 -0.80 -1.42 2.19
C GLN A 62 -1.11 -1.22 0.70
N LEU A 63 -1.79 -2.18 0.06
CA LEU A 63 -2.21 -2.09 -1.33
C LEU A 63 -3.23 -0.97 -1.55
N ILE A 64 -4.19 -0.78 -0.65
CA ILE A 64 -5.13 0.34 -0.68
C ILE A 64 -4.36 1.66 -0.72
N SER A 65 -3.42 1.87 0.19
CA SER A 65 -2.57 3.06 0.21
C SER A 65 -1.85 3.28 -1.12
N ARG A 66 -1.28 2.22 -1.68
CA ARG A 66 -0.55 2.29 -2.95
C ARG A 66 -1.47 2.60 -4.13
N HIS A 67 -2.65 2.00 -4.18
CA HIS A 67 -3.63 2.27 -5.23
C HIS A 67 -4.19 3.69 -5.14
N LEU A 68 -4.41 4.22 -3.95
CA LEU A 68 -4.80 5.62 -3.75
C LEU A 68 -3.73 6.58 -4.27
N ASP A 69 -2.44 6.31 -4.03
CA ASP A 69 -1.34 7.11 -4.59
C ASP A 69 -1.37 7.12 -6.13
N LEU A 70 -1.59 5.96 -6.75
CA LEU A 70 -1.65 5.83 -8.20
C LEU A 70 -2.87 6.59 -8.75
N MET A 71 -4.03 6.45 -8.10
CA MET A 71 -5.24 7.18 -8.47
C MET A 71 -5.06 8.69 -8.31
N ALA A 72 -4.42 9.14 -7.23
CA ALA A 72 -4.13 10.56 -7.02
C ALA A 72 -3.30 11.15 -8.16
N ARG A 73 -2.35 10.40 -8.73
CA ARG A 73 -1.58 10.85 -9.91
C ARG A 73 -2.47 11.03 -11.14
N VAL A 74 -3.40 10.10 -11.36
CA VAL A 74 -4.38 10.20 -12.45
C VAL A 74 -5.28 11.43 -12.27
N LEU A 75 -5.79 11.63 -11.06
CA LEU A 75 -6.65 12.76 -10.72
C LEU A 75 -5.92 14.11 -10.80
N ARG A 76 -4.62 14.13 -10.51
CA ARG A 76 -3.80 15.34 -10.67
C ARG A 76 -3.72 15.79 -12.11
N VAL A 77 -3.55 14.88 -13.06
CA VAL A 77 -3.55 15.21 -14.50
C VAL A 77 -4.88 15.85 -14.91
N GLN A 78 -5.97 15.52 -14.19
CA GLN A 78 -7.30 16.09 -14.37
C GLN A 78 -7.55 17.35 -13.54
N ASN A 79 -6.54 17.88 -12.83
CA ASN A 79 -6.65 19.02 -11.91
C ASN A 79 -7.68 18.82 -10.78
N LYS A 80 -7.91 17.56 -10.35
CA LYS A 80 -8.85 17.21 -9.28
C LYS A 80 -8.17 16.99 -7.92
N VAL A 81 -6.85 16.90 -7.88
CA VAL A 81 -6.05 16.70 -6.67
C VAL A 81 -4.81 17.59 -6.76
N PHE A 82 -4.51 18.29 -5.68
CA PHE A 82 -3.44 19.28 -5.65
C PHE A 82 -2.05 18.64 -5.47
N TYR A 83 -1.94 17.58 -4.67
CA TYR A 83 -0.68 17.04 -4.22
C TYR A 83 -0.59 15.52 -4.39
N THR A 84 0.53 15.02 -4.90
CA THR A 84 0.71 13.60 -5.20
C THR A 84 2.07 13.08 -4.75
N ILE A 85 2.48 13.31 -3.51
CA ILE A 85 3.61 12.58 -2.94
C ILE A 85 3.10 11.26 -2.42
N GLY A 86 3.58 10.18 -3.04
CA GLY A 86 3.17 8.84 -2.70
C GLY A 86 3.66 8.37 -1.33
N SER A 87 2.94 7.41 -0.77
CA SER A 87 3.24 6.76 0.52
C SER A 87 4.38 5.75 0.44
N SER A 88 5.03 5.59 -0.70
CA SER A 88 6.06 4.58 -0.97
C SER A 88 7.10 4.50 0.15
N GLY A 89 7.23 3.33 0.76
CA GLY A 89 8.09 3.07 1.93
C GLY A 89 7.43 3.33 3.28
N HIS A 90 6.25 3.95 3.31
CA HIS A 90 5.47 4.20 4.53
C HIS A 90 4.30 3.23 4.72
N GLU A 91 4.05 2.35 3.77
CA GLU A 91 2.97 1.36 3.83
C GLU A 91 3.10 0.44 5.05
N GLY A 92 4.33 0.19 5.50
CA GLY A 92 4.62 -0.59 6.70
C GLY A 92 4.02 -0.02 7.99
N ASN A 93 3.63 1.27 8.01
CA ASN A 93 2.94 1.87 9.14
C ASN A 93 1.54 1.28 9.38
N ALA A 94 0.97 0.52 8.46
CA ALA A 94 -0.22 -0.30 8.68
C ALA A 94 -0.04 -1.25 9.88
N MET A 95 1.18 -1.80 10.09
CA MET A 95 1.48 -2.63 11.25
C MET A 95 1.35 -1.87 12.57
N VAL A 96 1.78 -0.62 12.62
CA VAL A 96 1.63 0.23 13.81
C VAL A 96 0.15 0.46 14.10
N ALA A 97 -0.64 0.75 13.07
CA ALA A 97 -2.09 0.88 13.21
C ALA A 97 -2.74 -0.42 13.68
N ARG A 98 -2.26 -1.58 13.23
CA ARG A 98 -2.74 -2.90 13.68
C ARG A 98 -2.54 -3.11 15.17
N LEU A 99 -1.39 -2.72 15.70
CA LEU A 99 -0.98 -2.93 17.09
C LEU A 99 -1.55 -1.89 18.06
N THR A 100 -2.04 -0.76 17.57
CA THR A 100 -2.63 0.31 18.39
C THR A 100 -4.15 0.27 18.36
N ARG A 101 -4.80 0.89 19.35
CA ARG A 101 -6.25 1.06 19.36
C ARG A 101 -6.65 2.17 18.37
N HIS A 102 -7.85 2.10 17.83
CA HIS A 102 -8.35 3.16 16.95
C HIS A 102 -8.50 4.52 17.68
N THR A 103 -8.62 4.50 19.01
CA THR A 103 -8.72 5.68 19.87
C THR A 103 -7.38 6.27 20.29
N ASP A 104 -6.28 5.55 20.06
CA ASP A 104 -4.95 6.06 20.43
C ASP A 104 -4.60 7.28 19.57
N PRO A 105 -4.09 8.37 20.16
CA PRO A 105 -3.72 9.55 19.39
C PRO A 105 -2.57 9.22 18.42
N ALA A 106 -2.63 9.78 17.22
CA ALA A 106 -1.59 9.60 16.21
C ALA A 106 -1.36 10.91 15.46
N PHE A 107 -0.09 11.29 15.32
CA PHE A 107 0.31 12.40 14.47
C PHE A 107 0.60 11.88 13.07
N LEU A 108 -0.28 12.21 12.14
CA LEU A 108 -0.24 11.68 10.79
C LEU A 108 0.17 12.76 9.80
N HIS A 109 0.63 12.32 8.64
CA HIS A 109 0.94 13.16 7.50
C HIS A 109 0.43 12.50 6.21
N TYR A 110 0.53 13.18 5.09
CA TYR A 110 0.01 12.75 3.79
C TYR A 110 0.51 11.37 3.30
N ARG A 111 1.58 10.81 3.88
CA ARG A 111 2.06 9.45 3.56
C ARG A 111 1.52 8.36 4.47
N SER A 112 0.63 8.71 5.38
CA SER A 112 0.10 7.77 6.38
C SER A 112 -1.09 6.94 5.87
N GLY A 113 -1.27 6.81 4.55
CA GLY A 113 -2.39 6.11 3.95
C GLY A 113 -2.55 4.67 4.42
N GLY A 114 -1.46 3.89 4.51
CA GLY A 114 -1.51 2.52 5.02
C GLY A 114 -1.95 2.45 6.48
N PHE A 115 -1.47 3.38 7.32
CA PHE A 115 -1.92 3.51 8.71
C PHE A 115 -3.42 3.81 8.78
N MET A 116 -3.90 4.77 7.99
CA MET A 116 -5.32 5.16 7.99
C MET A 116 -6.22 4.04 7.49
N ALA A 117 -5.85 3.37 6.39
CA ALA A 117 -6.60 2.24 5.84
C ALA A 117 -6.77 1.13 6.89
N GLU A 118 -5.71 0.77 7.61
CA GLU A 118 -5.76 -0.24 8.66
C GLU A 118 -6.57 0.23 9.87
N ARG A 119 -6.51 1.51 10.21
CA ARG A 119 -7.25 2.09 11.33
C ARG A 119 -8.75 2.12 11.04
N PHE A 120 -9.17 2.51 9.84
CA PHE A 120 -10.57 2.51 9.41
C PHE A 120 -11.16 1.10 9.38
N ARG A 121 -10.36 0.08 9.03
CA ARG A 121 -10.78 -1.33 9.09
C ARG A 121 -11.26 -1.75 10.50
N LYS A 122 -10.78 -1.11 11.57
CA LYS A 122 -11.19 -1.39 12.95
C LYS A 122 -12.50 -0.74 13.35
N LEU A 123 -13.04 0.14 12.52
CA LEU A 123 -14.24 0.92 12.83
C LEU A 123 -15.43 0.35 12.04
N PRO A 124 -16.47 -0.15 12.73
CA PRO A 124 -17.69 -0.62 12.03
C PRO A 124 -18.30 0.50 11.19
N GLY A 125 -18.65 0.19 9.95
CA GLY A 125 -19.28 1.12 9.03
C GLY A 125 -18.33 2.06 8.28
N MET A 126 -17.03 2.03 8.57
CA MET A 126 -16.04 2.75 7.79
C MET A 126 -15.59 1.94 6.58
N ASP A 127 -15.42 2.60 5.45
CA ASP A 127 -14.83 2.04 4.24
C ASP A 127 -13.37 2.50 4.12
N PRO A 128 -12.37 1.59 4.26
CA PRO A 128 -10.97 1.99 4.22
C PRO A 128 -10.55 2.71 2.93
N VAL A 129 -11.20 2.41 1.80
CA VAL A 129 -10.90 3.06 0.52
C VAL A 129 -11.56 4.43 0.45
N MET A 130 -12.88 4.48 0.66
CA MET A 130 -13.66 5.71 0.55
C MET A 130 -13.23 6.73 1.61
N ASP A 131 -13.12 6.33 2.87
CA ASP A 131 -12.79 7.25 3.95
C ASP A 131 -11.34 7.77 3.84
N SER A 132 -10.40 6.95 3.36
CA SER A 132 -9.06 7.44 3.03
C SER A 132 -9.09 8.41 1.86
N ALA A 133 -9.85 8.13 0.80
CA ALA A 133 -9.99 9.02 -0.35
C ALA A 133 -10.62 10.36 0.04
N LEU A 134 -11.67 10.34 0.86
CA LEU A 134 -12.33 11.54 1.36
C LEU A 134 -11.41 12.39 2.24
N SER A 135 -10.52 11.77 3.04
CA SER A 135 -9.55 12.51 3.84
C SER A 135 -8.55 13.30 2.99
N PHE A 136 -8.28 12.87 1.76
CA PHE A 136 -7.47 13.62 0.80
C PHE A 136 -8.28 14.70 0.06
N ALA A 137 -9.56 14.45 -0.21
CA ALA A 137 -10.44 15.36 -0.91
C ALA A 137 -10.90 16.54 -0.02
N ALA A 138 -11.12 16.30 1.27
CA ALA A 138 -11.57 17.33 2.22
C ALA A 138 -10.60 18.53 2.37
N SER A 139 -9.35 18.38 1.94
CA SER A 139 -8.37 19.46 1.93
C SER A 139 -8.50 20.40 0.73
N MET A 140 -9.50 20.21 -0.14
CA MET A 140 -9.66 20.96 -1.39
C MET A 140 -10.79 22.01 -1.35
N GLU A 141 -11.54 22.09 -0.27
CA GLU A 141 -12.70 23.00 -0.16
C GLU A 141 -12.44 24.28 0.67
N ASP A 142 -11.20 24.58 1.03
CA ASP A 142 -10.82 25.83 1.71
C ASP A 142 -10.13 26.80 0.76
#